data_616073be03189d899d1079327ae7f203
#
_entry.id   616073be03189d899d1079327ae7f203
#
_cell.length_a   1.000
_cell.length_b   1.000
_cell.length_c   1.000
_cell.angle_alpha   90.00
_cell.angle_beta   90.00
_cell.angle_gamma   90.00
#
_symmetry.space_group_name_H-M   'P 1'
#
loop_
_entity.id
_entity.type
_entity.pdbx_description
1 polymer ?
#
loop_
_entity_poly.entity_id
_entity_poly.type
_entity_poly.pdbx_seq_one_letter_code
_entity_poly.pdbx_strand_id
1 'polypeptide(L)'
;WLESDPKTRHIVLLSKPPSAAVVERISAQLDHSRKSFTVCFLGAGDLPLPANAVAARTLRAAAASASGFQEDTSGGTGLARPLAGDRKWVRGFFSGGSLAAEAQVIFLDQGIRVASNAPIQGAHALSEVTVGHTLLDLGDDQYTRGRPHPMIDPAVRDDPLRQALHDPTVGAV
;
A
#
# COMPACT_ATOMS: atom_id res chain seq x y z
N TRP A 1 25.76 6.99 5.73
CA TRP A 1 26.51 6.59 4.52
C TRP A 1 25.97 7.31 3.26
N LEU A 2 24.69 7.21 2.94
CA LEU A 2 24.10 7.93 1.79
C LEU A 2 24.25 9.45 1.89
N GLU A 3 24.17 10.01 3.10
CA GLU A 3 24.37 11.44 3.35
C GLU A 3 25.78 11.90 2.97
N SER A 4 26.79 11.10 3.26
CA SER A 4 28.20 11.45 2.98
C SER A 4 28.66 11.08 1.56
N ASP A 5 27.86 10.34 0.80
CA ASP A 5 28.20 9.98 -0.58
C ASP A 5 27.96 11.15 -1.54
N PRO A 6 29.00 11.71 -2.19
CA PRO A 6 28.86 12.85 -3.09
C PRO A 6 28.07 12.54 -4.37
N LYS A 7 27.89 11.26 -4.71
CA LYS A 7 27.13 10.82 -5.89
C LYS A 7 25.64 10.70 -5.59
N THR A 8 25.26 10.51 -4.34
CA THR A 8 23.85 10.48 -3.91
C THR A 8 23.32 11.89 -3.86
N ARG A 9 22.31 12.20 -4.66
CA ARG A 9 21.65 13.52 -4.69
C ARG A 9 20.29 13.50 -4.04
N HIS A 10 19.57 12.39 -4.22
CA HIS A 10 18.21 12.18 -3.75
C HIS A 10 18.11 10.85 -3.01
N ILE A 11 17.38 10.83 -1.90
CA ILE A 11 17.18 9.64 -1.07
C ILE A 11 15.67 9.35 -0.98
N VAL A 12 15.29 8.10 -1.21
CA VAL A 12 13.91 7.65 -1.06
C VAL A 12 13.77 6.84 0.20
N LEU A 13 12.83 7.23 1.07
CA LEU A 13 12.49 6.50 2.29
C LEU A 13 11.14 5.81 2.10
N LEU A 14 11.16 4.48 2.07
CA LEU A 14 9.95 3.66 1.96
C LEU A 14 9.79 2.83 3.23
N SER A 15 8.62 2.92 3.88
CA SER A 15 8.31 2.16 5.10
C SER A 15 6.81 2.01 5.30
N LYS A 16 6.43 1.06 6.17
CA LYS A 16 5.16 1.13 6.89
C LYS A 16 5.17 2.36 7.79
N PRO A 17 4.00 2.90 8.21
CA PRO A 17 3.96 4.10 9.04
C PRO A 17 4.74 3.90 10.35
N PRO A 18 5.77 4.70 10.61
CA PRO A 18 6.41 4.71 11.93
C PRO A 18 5.52 5.44 12.95
N SER A 19 5.84 5.32 14.24
CA SER A 19 5.17 6.09 15.27
C SER A 19 5.43 7.60 15.10
N ALA A 20 4.54 8.45 15.62
CA ALA A 20 4.67 9.91 15.54
C ALA A 20 6.05 10.41 16.03
N ALA A 21 6.52 9.90 17.17
CA ALA A 21 7.83 10.26 17.70
C ALA A 21 9.00 9.86 16.78
N VAL A 22 8.87 8.78 16.03
CA VAL A 22 9.87 8.38 15.03
C VAL A 22 9.78 9.27 13.79
N VAL A 23 8.57 9.65 13.35
CA VAL A 23 8.38 10.62 12.25
C VAL A 23 9.04 11.95 12.57
N GLU A 24 8.84 12.49 13.78
CA GLU A 24 9.45 13.74 14.21
C GLU A 24 10.99 13.67 14.18
N ARG A 25 11.55 12.57 14.67
CA ARG A 25 13.01 12.36 14.65
C ARG A 25 13.55 12.24 13.23
N ILE A 26 12.83 11.53 12.34
CA ILE A 26 13.20 11.44 10.94
C ILE A 26 13.14 12.84 10.31
N SER A 27 12.04 13.57 10.49
CA SER A 27 11.86 14.91 9.94
C SER A 27 12.99 15.88 10.37
N ALA A 28 13.33 15.89 11.65
CA ALA A 28 14.46 16.67 12.17
C ALA A 28 15.80 16.27 11.54
N GLN A 29 16.02 14.96 11.31
CA GLN A 29 17.24 14.48 10.66
C GLN A 29 17.29 14.89 9.18
N LEU A 30 16.16 14.87 8.48
CA LEU A 30 16.06 15.32 7.08
C LEU A 30 16.35 16.82 6.96
N ASP A 31 15.85 17.63 7.88
CA ASP A 31 16.06 19.09 7.89
C ASP A 31 17.53 19.49 7.97
N HIS A 32 18.35 18.68 8.64
CA HIS A 32 19.79 18.89 8.72
C HIS A 32 20.58 18.42 7.50
N SER A 33 19.93 17.74 6.56
CA SER A 33 20.57 17.19 5.37
C SER A 33 20.60 18.20 4.21
N ARG A 34 21.64 18.09 3.38
CA ARG A 34 21.76 18.82 2.12
C ARG A 34 21.17 18.05 0.93
N LYS A 35 20.69 16.82 1.16
CA LYS A 35 20.08 15.97 0.14
C LYS A 35 18.60 16.31 -0.01
N SER A 36 18.01 15.95 -1.13
CA SER A 36 16.56 15.94 -1.30
C SER A 36 15.99 14.56 -0.98
N PHE A 37 14.74 14.50 -0.56
CA PHE A 37 14.09 13.27 -0.12
C PHE A 37 12.71 13.09 -0.74
N THR A 38 12.37 11.84 -1.02
CA THR A 38 10.99 11.39 -1.19
C THR A 38 10.66 10.45 -0.03
N VAL A 39 9.63 10.75 0.72
CA VAL A 39 9.20 9.96 1.89
C VAL A 39 7.86 9.33 1.60
N CYS A 40 7.81 8.01 1.58
CA CYS A 40 6.60 7.21 1.41
C CYS A 40 6.40 6.29 2.61
N PHE A 41 5.60 6.73 3.57
CA PHE A 41 5.14 5.92 4.68
C PHE A 41 3.72 5.47 4.37
N LEU A 42 3.60 4.24 3.83
CA LEU A 42 2.36 3.70 3.28
C LEU A 42 1.23 3.66 4.32
N GLY A 43 0.19 4.45 4.05
CA GLY A 43 -0.95 4.56 4.96
C GLY A 43 -0.78 5.58 6.08
N ALA A 44 0.33 6.32 6.12
CA ALA A 44 0.43 7.49 6.98
C ALA A 44 -0.46 8.62 6.45
N GLY A 45 -1.00 9.43 7.36
CA GLY A 45 -1.64 10.69 7.02
C GLY A 45 -0.62 11.77 6.61
N ASP A 46 -0.96 13.04 6.84
CA ASP A 46 -0.04 14.15 6.58
C ASP A 46 1.22 14.03 7.43
N LEU A 47 2.36 14.25 6.80
CA LEU A 47 3.67 14.16 7.43
C LEU A 47 4.27 15.56 7.60
N PRO A 48 4.75 15.90 8.79
CA PRO A 48 5.46 17.17 9.01
C PRO A 48 6.88 17.09 8.43
N LEU A 49 7.02 17.27 7.12
CA LEU A 49 8.30 17.15 6.42
C LEU A 49 8.95 18.53 6.21
N PRO A 50 10.30 18.61 6.24
CA PRO A 50 11.05 19.82 5.93
C PRO A 50 11.02 20.13 4.42
N ALA A 51 11.46 21.33 4.05
CA ALA A 51 11.40 21.85 2.68
C ALA A 51 12.17 21.02 1.64
N ASN A 52 13.18 20.26 2.06
CA ASN A 52 13.97 19.38 1.21
C ASN A 52 13.37 17.96 1.06
N ALA A 53 12.18 17.71 1.60
CA ALA A 53 11.50 16.42 1.54
C ALA A 53 10.08 16.54 0.99
N VAL A 54 9.70 15.58 0.14
CA VAL A 54 8.36 15.49 -0.47
C VAL A 54 7.70 14.20 -0.01
N ALA A 55 6.45 14.29 0.43
CA ALA A 55 5.64 13.11 0.75
C ALA A 55 5.11 12.45 -0.52
N ALA A 56 5.17 11.12 -0.56
CA ALA A 56 4.50 10.29 -1.55
C ALA A 56 3.55 9.31 -0.85
N ARG A 57 2.33 9.17 -1.33
CA ARG A 57 1.31 8.33 -0.71
C ARG A 57 1.35 6.88 -1.19
N THR A 58 1.93 6.63 -2.37
CA THR A 58 2.05 5.30 -2.99
C THR A 58 3.48 5.04 -3.44
N LEU A 59 3.83 3.77 -3.62
CA LEU A 59 5.14 3.37 -4.17
C LEU A 59 5.33 3.93 -5.59
N ARG A 60 4.26 3.96 -6.37
CA ARG A 60 4.24 4.56 -7.71
C ARG A 60 4.58 6.05 -7.66
N ALA A 61 3.90 6.81 -6.78
CA ALA A 61 4.17 8.24 -6.61
C ALA A 61 5.60 8.49 -6.11
N ALA A 62 6.11 7.63 -5.22
CA ALA A 62 7.48 7.72 -4.75
C ALA A 62 8.49 7.48 -5.88
N ALA A 63 8.27 6.48 -6.71
CA ALA A 63 9.12 6.19 -7.87
C ALA A 63 9.10 7.35 -8.88
N ALA A 64 7.93 7.88 -9.20
CA ALA A 64 7.77 9.02 -10.11
C ALA A 64 8.50 10.27 -9.57
N SER A 65 8.31 10.59 -8.30
CA SER A 65 8.98 11.72 -7.63
C SER A 65 10.51 11.59 -7.65
N ALA A 66 11.02 10.38 -7.39
CA ALA A 66 12.46 10.15 -7.31
C ALA A 66 13.16 10.09 -8.67
N SER A 67 12.48 9.59 -9.70
CA SER A 67 13.05 9.41 -11.05
C SER A 67 12.81 10.60 -11.98
N GLY A 68 11.89 11.51 -11.62
CA GLY A 68 11.39 12.54 -12.51
C GLY A 68 10.54 11.99 -13.67
N PHE A 69 10.21 10.70 -13.63
CA PHE A 69 9.40 10.05 -14.64
C PHE A 69 7.96 10.54 -14.55
N GLN A 70 7.49 11.17 -15.61
CA GLN A 70 6.07 11.49 -15.75
C GLN A 70 5.39 10.34 -16.47
N GLU A 71 4.47 9.70 -15.79
CA GLU A 71 3.70 8.61 -16.36
C GLU A 71 2.64 9.16 -17.31
N ASP A 72 2.58 8.57 -18.49
CA ASP A 72 1.43 8.75 -19.38
C ASP A 72 0.22 8.04 -18.76
N THR A 73 -0.62 8.81 -18.07
CA THR A 73 -1.86 8.31 -17.48
C THR A 73 -2.97 8.07 -18.51
N SER A 74 -2.71 8.34 -19.79
CA SER A 74 -3.67 8.15 -20.88
C SER A 74 -3.96 6.68 -21.20
N GLY A 75 -3.17 5.73 -20.67
CA GLY A 75 -3.29 4.30 -20.92
C GLY A 75 -4.37 3.54 -20.12
N GLY A 76 -5.08 4.20 -19.25
CA GLY A 76 -6.01 3.58 -18.31
C GLY A 76 -7.45 3.37 -18.79
N THR A 77 -7.69 3.18 -20.08
CA THR A 77 -8.97 2.61 -20.50
C THR A 77 -8.97 1.13 -20.14
N GLY A 78 -8.99 0.86 -18.84
CA GLY A 78 -9.29 -0.46 -18.35
C GLY A 78 -10.54 -0.97 -19.07
N LEU A 79 -10.59 -2.23 -19.31
CA LEU A 79 -11.76 -2.94 -19.79
C LEU A 79 -12.90 -2.70 -18.80
N ALA A 80 -13.52 -1.51 -18.87
CA ALA A 80 -14.72 -1.17 -18.12
C ALA A 80 -15.88 -2.00 -18.71
N ARG A 81 -15.77 -3.29 -18.53
CA ARG A 81 -16.85 -4.20 -18.80
C ARG A 81 -17.83 -4.06 -17.63
N PRO A 82 -19.09 -3.68 -17.86
CA PRO A 82 -20.06 -3.64 -16.77
C PRO A 82 -20.09 -4.99 -16.07
N LEU A 83 -19.93 -4.98 -14.76
CA LEU A 83 -20.07 -6.20 -13.97
C LEU A 83 -21.55 -6.63 -14.02
N ALA A 84 -21.77 -7.93 -14.23
CA ALA A 84 -23.12 -8.47 -14.31
C ALA A 84 -23.74 -8.61 -12.91
N GLY A 85 -25.01 -8.23 -12.76
CA GLY A 85 -25.81 -8.48 -11.56
C GLY A 85 -25.29 -7.78 -10.31
N ASP A 86 -25.24 -8.52 -9.20
CA ASP A 86 -24.86 -8.03 -7.88
C ASP A 86 -23.35 -8.07 -7.59
N ARG A 87 -22.52 -8.30 -8.58
CA ARG A 87 -21.06 -8.34 -8.46
C ARG A 87 -20.50 -6.95 -8.19
N LYS A 88 -20.23 -6.64 -6.92
CA LYS A 88 -19.83 -5.29 -6.46
C LYS A 88 -18.50 -5.27 -5.76
N TRP A 89 -18.09 -6.41 -5.13
CA TRP A 89 -17.00 -6.40 -4.19
C TRP A 89 -15.68 -6.79 -4.84
N VAL A 90 -14.61 -6.22 -4.34
CA VAL A 90 -13.24 -6.58 -4.68
C VAL A 90 -12.67 -7.43 -3.55
N ARG A 91 -11.92 -8.48 -3.91
CA ARG A 91 -11.13 -9.31 -3.00
C ARG A 91 -9.67 -9.24 -3.43
N GLY A 92 -8.83 -8.56 -2.66
CA GLY A 92 -7.39 -8.50 -2.92
C GLY A 92 -6.62 -9.44 -2.01
N PHE A 93 -5.70 -10.22 -2.58
CA PHE A 93 -4.84 -11.15 -1.85
C PHE A 93 -3.37 -10.82 -2.14
N PHE A 94 -2.65 -10.38 -1.11
CA PHE A 94 -1.28 -9.91 -1.22
C PHE A 94 -0.31 -10.84 -0.49
N SER A 95 0.86 -11.05 -1.05
CA SER A 95 1.93 -11.83 -0.40
C SER A 95 2.79 -11.02 0.56
N GLY A 96 2.36 -9.80 0.91
CA GLY A 96 3.08 -8.93 1.84
C GLY A 96 2.39 -7.59 2.08
N GLY A 97 2.58 -7.07 3.29
CA GLY A 97 1.86 -5.92 3.82
C GLY A 97 2.09 -4.60 3.07
N SER A 98 3.21 -4.42 2.37
CA SER A 98 3.46 -3.15 1.64
C SER A 98 2.47 -2.93 0.50
N LEU A 99 2.27 -3.94 -0.34
CA LEU A 99 1.30 -3.87 -1.44
C LEU A 99 -0.14 -3.89 -0.93
N ALA A 100 -0.41 -4.64 0.14
CA ALA A 100 -1.73 -4.63 0.79
C ALA A 100 -2.06 -3.23 1.38
N ALA A 101 -1.08 -2.56 1.97
CA ALA A 101 -1.24 -1.20 2.47
C ALA A 101 -1.44 -0.19 1.34
N GLU A 102 -0.65 -0.27 0.25
CA GLU A 102 -0.79 0.61 -0.91
C GLU A 102 -2.18 0.46 -1.56
N ALA A 103 -2.67 -0.77 -1.71
CA ALA A 103 -4.01 -1.01 -2.24
C ALA A 103 -5.09 -0.36 -1.36
N GLN A 104 -4.95 -0.43 -0.02
CA GLN A 104 -5.86 0.26 0.90
C GLN A 104 -5.80 1.78 0.72
N VAL A 105 -4.61 2.36 0.58
CA VAL A 105 -4.44 3.81 0.29
C VAL A 105 -5.20 4.19 -0.97
N ILE A 106 -5.05 3.42 -2.06
CA ILE A 106 -5.73 3.69 -3.34
C ILE A 106 -7.25 3.66 -3.17
N PHE A 107 -7.80 2.68 -2.44
CA PHE A 107 -9.23 2.60 -2.17
C PHE A 107 -9.73 3.81 -1.36
N LEU A 108 -9.03 4.14 -0.27
CA LEU A 108 -9.39 5.26 0.60
C LEU A 108 -9.29 6.62 -0.12
N ASP A 109 -8.30 6.82 -0.95
CA ASP A 109 -8.14 8.05 -1.75
C ASP A 109 -9.28 8.24 -2.78
N GLN A 110 -9.94 7.14 -3.19
CA GLN A 110 -11.14 7.16 -4.02
C GLN A 110 -12.45 7.24 -3.22
N GLY A 111 -12.37 7.40 -1.89
CA GLY A 111 -13.54 7.38 -1.01
C GLY A 111 -14.19 6.00 -0.86
N ILE A 112 -13.51 4.93 -1.25
CA ILE A 112 -14.02 3.56 -1.20
C ILE A 112 -13.67 2.93 0.15
N ARG A 113 -14.69 2.48 0.88
CA ARG A 113 -14.53 1.78 2.16
C ARG A 113 -13.93 0.39 1.93
N VAL A 114 -12.93 0.03 2.72
CA VAL A 114 -12.22 -1.24 2.60
C VAL A 114 -11.91 -1.83 3.97
N ALA A 115 -11.93 -3.16 4.07
CA ALA A 115 -11.51 -3.90 5.26
C ALA A 115 -10.27 -4.74 4.98
N SER A 116 -9.44 -4.93 6.02
CA SER A 116 -8.20 -5.71 5.94
C SER A 116 -7.92 -6.42 7.26
N ASN A 117 -7.15 -7.52 7.19
CA ASN A 117 -6.57 -8.15 8.38
C ASN A 117 -5.41 -7.32 8.96
N ALA A 118 -4.80 -6.46 8.14
CA ALA A 118 -3.78 -5.50 8.53
C ALA A 118 -4.21 -4.08 8.13
N PRO A 119 -5.24 -3.50 8.80
CA PRO A 119 -5.82 -2.23 8.39
C PRO A 119 -4.85 -1.08 8.61
N ILE A 120 -4.74 -0.19 7.63
CA ILE A 120 -4.09 1.12 7.78
C ILE A 120 -5.07 2.13 8.38
N GLN A 121 -4.58 3.32 8.71
CA GLN A 121 -5.45 4.39 9.20
C GLN A 121 -6.56 4.71 8.18
N GLY A 122 -7.81 4.68 8.63
CA GLY A 122 -8.99 4.90 7.80
C GLY A 122 -9.60 3.65 7.17
N ALA A 123 -8.89 2.51 7.16
CA ALA A 123 -9.45 1.22 6.77
C ALA A 123 -10.09 0.51 7.99
N HIS A 124 -10.99 -0.43 7.72
CA HIS A 124 -11.68 -1.21 8.75
C HIS A 124 -10.95 -2.52 9.03
N ALA A 125 -11.06 -3.03 10.26
CA ALA A 125 -10.71 -4.41 10.54
C ALA A 125 -11.73 -5.37 9.90
N LEU A 126 -11.30 -6.57 9.53
CA LEU A 126 -12.21 -7.59 8.95
C LEU A 126 -13.39 -7.92 9.86
N SER A 127 -13.19 -7.90 11.18
CA SER A 127 -14.23 -8.16 12.19
C SER A 127 -15.32 -7.09 12.24
N GLU A 128 -15.06 -5.91 11.69
CA GLU A 128 -16.00 -4.78 11.70
C GLU A 128 -16.90 -4.75 10.46
N VAL A 129 -16.61 -5.56 9.46
CA VAL A 129 -17.31 -5.51 8.16
C VAL A 129 -17.75 -6.90 7.72
N THR A 130 -19.05 -7.08 7.64
CA THR A 130 -19.64 -8.35 7.16
C THR A 130 -19.73 -8.41 5.63
N VAL A 131 -19.87 -7.26 4.96
CA VAL A 131 -20.04 -7.15 3.50
C VAL A 131 -19.27 -5.93 3.00
N GLY A 132 -18.45 -6.08 1.98
CA GLY A 132 -17.66 -4.98 1.42
C GLY A 132 -16.42 -5.42 0.66
N HIS A 133 -15.59 -4.46 0.27
CA HIS A 133 -14.26 -4.72 -0.30
C HIS A 133 -13.31 -5.21 0.79
N THR A 134 -12.52 -6.24 0.50
CA THR A 134 -11.50 -6.76 1.43
C THR A 134 -10.15 -6.91 0.74
N LEU A 135 -9.10 -6.50 1.45
CA LEU A 135 -7.71 -6.58 0.99
C LEU A 135 -6.90 -7.30 2.06
N LEU A 136 -6.44 -8.51 1.76
CA LEU A 136 -5.77 -9.39 2.71
C LEU A 136 -4.26 -9.42 2.51
N ASP A 137 -3.52 -9.15 3.58
CA ASP A 137 -2.10 -9.45 3.67
C ASP A 137 -1.93 -10.91 4.11
N LEU A 138 -1.65 -11.80 3.17
CA LEU A 138 -1.39 -13.22 3.44
C LEU A 138 0.05 -13.46 3.93
N GLY A 139 0.89 -12.42 3.96
CA GLY A 139 2.20 -12.45 4.60
C GLY A 139 2.16 -12.18 6.10
N ASP A 140 0.99 -11.87 6.66
CA ASP A 140 0.80 -11.68 8.09
C ASP A 140 1.01 -12.98 8.87
N ASP A 141 1.44 -12.86 10.14
CA ASP A 141 1.75 -13.99 11.02
C ASP A 141 0.61 -15.00 11.16
N GLN A 142 -0.65 -14.56 11.09
CA GLN A 142 -1.81 -15.45 11.16
C GLN A 142 -1.86 -16.46 10.01
N TYR A 143 -1.27 -16.14 8.86
CA TYR A 143 -1.21 -17.01 7.67
C TYR A 143 0.12 -17.73 7.52
N THR A 144 1.20 -17.22 8.11
CA THR A 144 2.56 -17.73 7.92
C THR A 144 3.06 -18.58 9.07
N ARG A 145 2.37 -18.57 10.22
CA ARG A 145 2.77 -19.37 11.37
C ARG A 145 2.77 -20.86 11.08
N GLY A 146 3.94 -21.49 11.13
CA GLY A 146 4.11 -22.93 10.87
C GLY A 146 4.10 -23.34 9.40
N ARG A 147 4.20 -22.38 8.47
CA ARG A 147 4.30 -22.63 7.03
C ARG A 147 5.22 -21.60 6.34
N PRO A 148 5.72 -21.89 5.14
CA PRO A 148 6.49 -20.93 4.37
C PRO A 148 5.70 -19.64 4.08
N HIS A 149 6.43 -18.53 3.94
CA HIS A 149 5.83 -17.26 3.53
C HIS A 149 5.24 -17.37 2.11
N PRO A 150 4.12 -16.70 1.78
CA PRO A 150 3.43 -16.79 0.48
C PRO A 150 4.27 -16.34 -0.72
N MET A 151 5.39 -15.68 -0.52
CA MET A 151 6.38 -15.42 -1.58
C MET A 151 7.18 -16.67 -1.96
N ILE A 152 7.27 -17.67 -1.06
CA ILE A 152 7.99 -18.94 -1.27
C ILE A 152 6.98 -20.02 -1.67
N ASP A 153 5.89 -20.15 -0.90
CA ASP A 153 4.81 -21.10 -1.19
C ASP A 153 3.49 -20.34 -1.39
N PRO A 154 3.04 -20.19 -2.64
CA PRO A 154 1.83 -19.45 -2.96
C PRO A 154 0.53 -20.18 -2.60
N ALA A 155 0.57 -21.42 -2.18
CA ALA A 155 -0.62 -22.26 -1.91
C ALA A 155 -1.57 -21.66 -0.86
N VAL A 156 -1.06 -20.81 0.02
CA VAL A 156 -1.89 -20.08 0.99
C VAL A 156 -2.99 -19.23 0.33
N ARG A 157 -2.84 -18.87 -0.94
CA ARG A 157 -3.80 -18.09 -1.73
C ARG A 157 -4.92 -18.93 -2.35
N ASP A 158 -4.71 -20.24 -2.50
CA ASP A 158 -5.59 -21.09 -3.30
C ASP A 158 -7.03 -21.13 -2.76
N ASP A 159 -7.20 -21.36 -1.47
CA ASP A 159 -8.53 -21.44 -0.86
C ASP A 159 -9.24 -20.07 -0.82
N PRO A 160 -8.62 -18.97 -0.35
CA PRO A 160 -9.24 -17.64 -0.42
C PRO A 160 -9.60 -17.21 -1.85
N LEU A 161 -8.72 -17.50 -2.81
CA LEU A 161 -8.95 -17.19 -4.21
C LEU A 161 -10.13 -17.97 -4.77
N ARG A 162 -10.18 -19.29 -4.51
CA ARG A 162 -11.28 -20.17 -4.94
C ARG A 162 -12.61 -19.71 -4.35
N GLN A 163 -12.64 -19.38 -3.06
CA GLN A 163 -13.84 -18.87 -2.39
C GLN A 163 -14.30 -17.55 -3.03
N ALA A 164 -13.39 -16.61 -3.29
CA ALA A 164 -13.73 -15.34 -3.93
C ALA A 164 -14.28 -15.52 -5.35
N LEU A 165 -13.74 -16.45 -6.13
CA LEU A 165 -14.20 -16.74 -7.49
C LEU A 165 -15.59 -17.38 -7.52
N HIS A 166 -15.98 -18.11 -6.48
CA HIS A 166 -17.31 -18.71 -6.36
C HIS A 166 -18.36 -17.80 -5.71
N ASP A 167 -17.93 -16.69 -5.08
CA ASP A 167 -18.85 -15.71 -4.48
C ASP A 167 -19.56 -14.89 -5.58
N PRO A 168 -20.90 -14.98 -5.72
CA PRO A 168 -21.63 -14.28 -6.78
C PRO A 168 -21.61 -12.76 -6.58
N THR A 169 -21.23 -12.24 -5.42
CA THR A 169 -21.16 -10.80 -5.12
C THR A 169 -19.80 -10.19 -5.44
N VAL A 170 -18.79 -11.01 -5.70
CA VAL A 170 -17.43 -10.58 -6.03
C VAL A 170 -17.34 -10.24 -7.52
N GLY A 171 -16.95 -9.01 -7.79
CA GLY A 171 -16.79 -8.47 -9.13
C GLY A 171 -15.36 -8.51 -9.66
N ALA A 172 -14.38 -8.46 -8.75
CA ALA A 172 -12.95 -8.53 -9.09
C ALA A 172 -12.14 -9.22 -7.99
N VAL A 173 -11.09 -9.92 -8.41
CA VAL A 173 -10.12 -10.57 -7.55
C VAL A 173 -8.71 -10.15 -7.99
#